data_e23657df8954333251d5bf09342cf1d2
#
_entry.id   e23657df8954333251d5bf09342cf1d2
#
_cell.length_a   1.000
_cell.length_b   1.000
_cell.length_c   1.000
_cell.angle_alpha   90.00
_cell.angle_beta   90.00
_cell.angle_gamma   90.00
#
_symmetry.space_group_name_H-M   'P 1'
#
loop_
_entity.id
_entity.type
_entity.pdbx_description
1 polymer ?
#
loop_
_entity_poly.entity_id
_entity_poly.type
_entity_poly.pdbx_seq_one_letter_code
_entity_poly.pdbx_strand_id
1 'polypeptide(L)'
;CHIEQLSNMMECNTTLVEQVDDRYVVITPPHETLTTEELDHSFDLPYERAPHPRYNGKGDIPAWEMIKHSINIHRGCFGGCSFCTISAHQGKFINSRSERSILEEVKRVVAMPDFKGYISDIGAPSANMYRMRGRNEELCKKCKRPSCLHPKLCPNMNNDHSALIDLYRKIRETKGVKRAFIGSGIRYDLFDDSPYFDTVVKYHTSGRLKVAPEHTEDRVLKLMRKPSFDLFERLNSRFNTLCRREGLKYQLIPYFISSHPGCEESDMRALADKVLGKLHFNLEQVQDLTPTPM
;
A
#
# COMPACT_ATOMS: atom_id res chain seq x y z
N CYS A 1 14.61 1.17 18.61
CA CYS A 1 14.22 1.77 17.32
C CYS A 1 15.36 1.75 16.29
N HIS A 2 16.52 2.39 16.52
CA HIS A 2 17.60 2.46 15.52
C HIS A 2 18.18 1.09 15.17
N ILE A 3 18.44 0.25 16.18
CA ILE A 3 18.95 -1.11 15.97
C ILE A 3 17.92 -1.97 15.24
N GLU A 4 16.66 -1.83 15.59
CA GLU A 4 15.53 -2.55 14.98
C GLU A 4 15.33 -2.13 13.52
N GLN A 5 15.46 -0.82 13.19
CA GLN A 5 15.49 -0.35 11.81
C GLN A 5 16.66 -0.93 11.01
N LEU A 6 17.82 -1.12 11.64
CA LEU A 6 18.96 -1.79 11.02
C LEU A 6 18.77 -3.30 10.86
N SER A 7 17.93 -3.92 11.69
CA SER A 7 17.60 -5.35 11.62
C SER A 7 16.58 -5.68 10.53
N ASN A 8 15.92 -4.69 9.93
CA ASN A 8 15.00 -4.89 8.80
C ASN A 8 15.77 -5.21 7.50
N MET A 9 16.66 -6.16 7.58
CA MET A 9 17.39 -6.75 6.47
C MET A 9 16.84 -8.15 6.20
N MET A 10 16.98 -8.61 4.96
CA MET A 10 16.56 -9.96 4.57
C MET A 10 17.34 -11.05 5.34
N GLU A 11 18.59 -10.79 5.63
CA GLU A 11 19.47 -11.68 6.43
C GLU A 11 19.84 -10.96 7.75
N CYS A 12 18.95 -10.99 8.74
CA CYS A 12 19.22 -10.47 10.08
C CYS A 12 19.28 -11.62 11.09
N ASN A 13 20.45 -11.84 11.67
CA ASN A 13 20.69 -12.89 12.67
C ASN A 13 21.00 -12.33 14.07
N THR A 14 20.68 -11.06 14.32
CA THR A 14 21.01 -10.40 15.58
C THR A 14 19.87 -10.56 16.58
N THR A 15 20.14 -11.20 17.71
CA THR A 15 19.26 -11.18 18.87
C THR A 15 19.53 -9.92 19.69
N LEU A 16 18.50 -9.19 20.05
CA LEU A 16 18.59 -8.01 20.92
C LEU A 16 18.19 -8.40 22.33
N VAL A 17 18.91 -7.90 23.31
CA VAL A 17 18.60 -8.09 24.73
C VAL A 17 18.52 -6.72 25.38
N GLU A 18 17.40 -6.39 25.96
CA GLU A 18 17.16 -5.15 26.69
C GLU A 18 16.87 -5.48 28.14
N GLN A 19 17.60 -4.84 29.07
CA GLN A 19 17.29 -4.95 30.49
C GLN A 19 16.19 -3.98 30.87
N VAL A 20 15.17 -4.50 31.54
CA VAL A 20 14.05 -3.72 32.09
C VAL A 20 13.93 -4.09 33.56
N ASP A 21 14.36 -3.21 34.44
CA ASP A 21 14.48 -3.44 35.89
C ASP A 21 15.31 -4.70 36.22
N ASP A 22 14.71 -5.69 36.83
CA ASP A 22 15.30 -7.00 37.21
C ASP A 22 15.11 -8.08 36.13
N ARG A 23 14.55 -7.74 34.98
CA ARG A 23 14.21 -8.69 33.89
C ARG A 23 14.91 -8.32 32.59
N TYR A 24 14.86 -9.23 31.67
CA TYR A 24 15.36 -9.04 30.31
C TYR A 24 14.27 -9.32 29.29
N VAL A 25 14.15 -8.41 28.32
CA VAL A 25 13.38 -8.65 27.09
C VAL A 25 14.34 -9.14 26.02
N VAL A 26 14.09 -10.33 25.51
CA VAL A 26 14.90 -10.94 24.44
C VAL A 26 14.09 -10.88 23.15
N ILE A 27 14.61 -10.13 22.17
CA ILE A 27 14.01 -10.00 20.83
C ILE A 27 14.83 -10.85 19.89
N THR A 28 14.26 -11.96 19.45
CA THR A 28 14.88 -12.83 18.46
C THR A 28 14.90 -12.20 17.07
N PRO A 29 15.80 -12.61 16.17
CA PRO A 29 15.78 -12.16 14.79
C PRO A 29 14.40 -12.38 14.15
N PRO A 30 13.97 -11.50 13.22
CA PRO A 30 12.74 -11.73 12.47
C PRO A 30 12.84 -13.03 11.68
N HIS A 31 11.71 -13.68 11.45
CA HIS A 31 11.63 -14.83 10.56
C HIS A 31 12.06 -14.42 9.13
N GLU A 32 12.66 -15.33 8.41
CA GLU A 32 12.95 -15.13 6.99
C GLU A 32 11.69 -14.78 6.21
N THR A 33 11.86 -14.07 5.11
CA THR A 33 10.72 -13.72 4.24
C THR A 33 10.08 -15.01 3.71
N LEU A 34 8.78 -15.17 3.91
CA LEU A 34 8.03 -16.34 3.42
C LEU A 34 8.23 -16.52 1.91
N THR A 35 8.29 -17.74 1.47
CA THR A 35 8.22 -18.07 0.05
C THR A 35 6.81 -17.81 -0.51
N THR A 36 6.67 -17.76 -1.82
CA THR A 36 5.35 -17.66 -2.47
C THR A 36 4.44 -18.83 -2.07
N GLU A 37 5.00 -20.05 -1.97
CA GLU A 37 4.28 -21.28 -1.62
C GLU A 37 3.76 -21.23 -0.18
N GLU A 38 4.56 -20.77 0.77
CA GLU A 38 4.15 -20.60 2.18
C GLU A 38 3.08 -19.53 2.32
N LEU A 39 3.22 -18.43 1.58
CA LEU A 39 2.22 -17.36 1.56
C LEU A 39 0.91 -17.85 0.94
N ASP A 40 0.98 -18.55 -0.20
CA ASP A 40 -0.18 -19.17 -0.84
C ASP A 40 -0.88 -20.14 0.09
N HIS A 41 -0.13 -21.01 0.77
CA HIS A 41 -0.69 -21.94 1.74
C HIS A 41 -1.52 -21.21 2.81
N SER A 42 -1.00 -20.11 3.34
CA SER A 42 -1.71 -19.31 4.34
C SER A 42 -3.02 -18.71 3.81
N PHE A 43 -3.05 -18.27 2.55
CA PHE A 43 -4.25 -17.71 1.93
C PHE A 43 -5.21 -18.75 1.36
N ASP A 44 -4.73 -19.96 1.07
CA ASP A 44 -5.53 -21.05 0.53
C ASP A 44 -6.26 -21.86 1.61
N LEU A 45 -6.03 -21.57 2.90
CA LEU A 45 -6.76 -22.17 4.01
C LEU A 45 -8.29 -21.98 3.84
N PRO A 46 -9.11 -22.89 4.38
CA PRO A 46 -10.56 -22.87 4.19
C PRO A 46 -11.25 -21.82 5.08
N TYR A 47 -10.96 -20.55 4.84
CA TYR A 47 -11.62 -19.44 5.54
C TYR A 47 -13.11 -19.40 5.21
N GLU A 48 -13.96 -19.26 6.23
CA GLU A 48 -15.41 -19.13 6.07
C GLU A 48 -15.85 -17.82 5.40
N ARG A 49 -15.02 -16.80 5.43
CA ARG A 49 -15.33 -15.45 4.89
C ARG A 49 -16.67 -14.93 5.41
N ALA A 50 -16.88 -15.03 6.70
CA ALA A 50 -18.06 -14.56 7.40
C ALA A 50 -17.68 -13.96 8.76
N PRO A 51 -18.47 -13.02 9.29
CA PRO A 51 -18.34 -12.55 10.65
C PRO A 51 -18.50 -13.70 11.65
N HIS A 52 -17.80 -13.63 12.77
CA HIS A 52 -17.94 -14.63 13.83
C HIS A 52 -19.40 -14.70 14.33
N PRO A 53 -19.97 -15.90 14.59
CA PRO A 53 -21.38 -16.08 14.97
C PRO A 53 -21.84 -15.24 16.18
N ARG A 54 -20.92 -14.84 17.08
CA ARG A 54 -21.24 -13.94 18.21
C ARG A 54 -21.85 -12.56 17.80
N TYR A 55 -21.70 -12.18 16.53
CA TYR A 55 -22.25 -10.94 15.99
C TYR A 55 -23.64 -11.11 15.36
N ASN A 56 -24.16 -12.35 15.28
CA ASN A 56 -25.49 -12.60 14.75
C ASN A 56 -26.53 -11.79 15.54
N GLY A 57 -27.41 -11.10 14.83
CA GLY A 57 -28.44 -10.26 15.44
C GLY A 57 -27.98 -8.91 16.03
N LYS A 58 -26.69 -8.55 15.89
CA LYS A 58 -26.15 -7.27 16.42
C LYS A 58 -26.03 -6.15 15.37
N GLY A 59 -26.60 -6.36 14.19
CA GLY A 59 -26.50 -5.44 13.05
C GLY A 59 -25.24 -5.66 12.22
N ASP A 60 -25.07 -4.86 11.18
CA ASP A 60 -23.95 -4.94 10.25
C ASP A 60 -22.65 -4.46 10.91
N ILE A 61 -21.52 -5.08 10.53
CA ILE A 61 -20.19 -4.65 10.93
C ILE A 61 -19.62 -3.79 9.79
N PRO A 62 -19.54 -2.45 9.92
CA PRO A 62 -19.13 -1.57 8.82
C PRO A 62 -17.78 -1.94 8.21
N ALA A 63 -16.80 -2.31 9.03
CA ALA A 63 -15.48 -2.72 8.55
C ALA A 63 -15.55 -4.00 7.71
N TRP A 64 -16.40 -4.97 8.11
CA TRP A 64 -16.63 -6.19 7.33
C TRP A 64 -17.25 -5.88 5.96
N GLU A 65 -18.29 -5.07 5.93
CA GLU A 65 -18.96 -4.67 4.68
C GLU A 65 -17.99 -4.02 3.69
N MET A 66 -17.02 -3.26 4.18
CA MET A 66 -16.01 -2.62 3.33
C MET A 66 -15.02 -3.60 2.71
N ILE A 67 -14.64 -4.68 3.42
CA ILE A 67 -13.51 -5.54 3.05
C ILE A 67 -13.89 -6.94 2.59
N LYS A 68 -15.12 -7.41 2.82
CA LYS A 68 -15.54 -8.80 2.58
C LYS A 68 -15.27 -9.33 1.16
N HIS A 69 -15.27 -8.45 0.17
CA HIS A 69 -14.96 -8.76 -1.23
C HIS A 69 -13.59 -8.22 -1.66
N SER A 70 -12.68 -7.97 -0.73
CA SER A 70 -11.30 -7.57 -1.04
C SER A 70 -10.38 -8.79 -1.13
N ILE A 71 -9.32 -8.66 -1.91
CA ILE A 71 -8.31 -9.69 -2.14
C ILE A 71 -6.93 -9.07 -1.94
N ASN A 72 -6.15 -9.65 -1.04
CA ASN A 72 -4.77 -9.24 -0.81
C ASN A 72 -3.83 -10.01 -1.73
N ILE A 73 -2.97 -9.33 -2.46
CA ILE A 73 -2.11 -9.93 -3.49
C ILE A 73 -0.64 -10.09 -3.07
N HIS A 74 -0.19 -9.34 -2.07
CA HIS A 74 1.16 -9.46 -1.52
C HIS A 74 1.26 -8.89 -0.10
N ARG A 75 2.36 -9.18 0.57
CA ARG A 75 2.78 -8.61 1.85
C ARG A 75 4.05 -7.78 1.66
N GLY A 76 4.36 -6.94 2.67
CA GLY A 76 5.53 -6.09 2.66
C GLY A 76 5.35 -4.76 1.94
N CYS A 77 6.25 -3.82 2.22
CA CYS A 77 6.30 -2.51 1.56
C CYS A 77 7.70 -1.93 1.66
N PHE A 78 8.33 -1.67 0.54
CA PHE A 78 9.69 -1.08 0.50
C PHE A 78 9.68 0.46 0.52
N GLY A 79 8.52 1.06 0.79
CA GLY A 79 8.37 2.53 0.90
C GLY A 79 9.16 3.12 2.07
N GLY A 80 9.14 2.48 3.23
CA GLY A 80 9.91 2.87 4.41
C GLY A 80 9.60 4.28 4.90
N CYS A 81 8.33 4.72 4.77
CA CYS A 81 7.89 6.00 5.31
C CYS A 81 8.10 6.04 6.83
N SER A 82 8.56 7.19 7.36
CA SER A 82 8.98 7.29 8.77
C SER A 82 7.84 7.18 9.78
N PHE A 83 6.61 7.37 9.32
CA PHE A 83 5.40 7.31 10.15
C PHE A 83 4.66 5.96 10.06
N CYS A 84 5.13 5.04 9.20
CA CYS A 84 4.40 3.83 8.86
C CYS A 84 5.14 2.58 9.34
N THR A 85 4.44 1.73 10.11
CA THR A 85 5.00 0.49 10.65
C THR A 85 4.96 -0.70 9.67
N ILE A 86 4.35 -0.57 8.51
CA ILE A 86 4.19 -1.69 7.58
C ILE A 86 5.53 -2.32 7.19
N SER A 87 6.54 -1.49 6.89
CA SER A 87 7.87 -1.99 6.54
C SER A 87 8.57 -2.74 7.69
N ALA A 88 8.29 -2.36 8.94
CA ALA A 88 8.79 -3.05 10.13
C ALA A 88 7.98 -4.32 10.43
N HIS A 89 6.64 -4.23 10.34
CA HIS A 89 5.74 -5.31 10.73
C HIS A 89 5.63 -6.42 9.67
N GLN A 90 5.50 -6.06 8.38
CA GLN A 90 5.38 -7.03 7.27
C GLN A 90 6.70 -7.23 6.50
N GLY A 91 7.72 -6.48 6.84
CA GLY A 91 9.00 -6.43 6.13
C GLY A 91 9.01 -5.44 4.97
N LYS A 92 10.22 -5.03 4.60
CA LYS A 92 10.42 -4.14 3.43
C LYS A 92 10.50 -4.90 2.11
N PHE A 93 10.62 -6.22 2.14
CA PHE A 93 10.68 -7.05 0.93
C PHE A 93 9.27 -7.50 0.55
N ILE A 94 8.98 -7.45 -0.73
CA ILE A 94 7.67 -7.85 -1.22
C ILE A 94 7.60 -9.36 -1.33
N ASN A 95 6.64 -9.92 -0.63
CA ASN A 95 6.27 -11.31 -0.72
C ASN A 95 4.93 -11.42 -1.44
N SER A 96 4.94 -11.92 -2.67
CA SER A 96 3.78 -11.95 -3.54
C SER A 96 3.17 -13.34 -3.59
N ARG A 97 1.86 -13.39 -3.54
CA ARG A 97 1.10 -14.61 -3.83
C ARG A 97 1.26 -15.01 -5.30
N SER A 98 1.11 -16.29 -5.58
CA SER A 98 1.02 -16.75 -6.94
C SER A 98 -0.29 -16.28 -7.60
N GLU A 99 -0.25 -16.16 -8.91
CA GLU A 99 -1.45 -15.85 -9.69
C GLU A 99 -2.53 -16.92 -9.51
N ARG A 100 -2.16 -18.21 -9.41
CA ARG A 100 -3.07 -19.32 -9.12
C ARG A 100 -3.86 -19.08 -7.83
N SER A 101 -3.17 -18.82 -6.71
CA SER A 101 -3.80 -18.61 -5.41
C SER A 101 -4.75 -17.42 -5.43
N ILE A 102 -4.35 -16.31 -6.08
CA ILE A 102 -5.19 -15.11 -6.21
C ILE A 102 -6.44 -15.41 -7.03
N LEU A 103 -6.32 -16.06 -8.19
CA LEU A 103 -7.46 -16.36 -9.06
C LEU A 103 -8.41 -17.38 -8.45
N GLU A 104 -7.92 -18.36 -7.68
CA GLU A 104 -8.77 -19.27 -6.92
C GLU A 104 -9.53 -18.52 -5.81
N GLU A 105 -8.91 -17.57 -5.15
CA GLU A 105 -9.62 -16.70 -4.19
C GLU A 105 -10.69 -15.83 -4.87
N VAL A 106 -10.41 -15.28 -6.06
CA VAL A 106 -11.41 -14.56 -6.86
C VAL A 106 -12.64 -15.44 -7.11
N LYS A 107 -12.45 -16.71 -7.48
CA LYS A 107 -13.55 -17.66 -7.69
C LYS A 107 -14.34 -17.89 -6.42
N ARG A 108 -13.67 -18.04 -5.26
CA ARG A 108 -14.34 -18.17 -3.95
C ARG A 108 -15.16 -16.94 -3.60
N VAL A 109 -14.64 -15.73 -3.86
CA VAL A 109 -15.37 -14.46 -3.66
C VAL A 109 -16.58 -14.37 -4.59
N VAL A 110 -16.42 -14.75 -5.87
CA VAL A 110 -17.54 -14.77 -6.84
C VAL A 110 -18.66 -15.73 -6.43
N ALA A 111 -18.33 -16.82 -5.73
CA ALA A 111 -19.29 -17.80 -5.24
C ALA A 111 -20.01 -17.36 -3.95
N MET A 112 -19.63 -16.24 -3.31
CA MET A 112 -20.31 -15.75 -2.10
C MET A 112 -21.75 -15.34 -2.43
N PRO A 113 -22.73 -15.67 -1.56
CA PRO A 113 -24.16 -15.43 -1.84
C PRO A 113 -24.53 -13.95 -2.06
N ASP A 114 -23.78 -13.05 -1.43
CA ASP A 114 -24.01 -11.60 -1.48
C ASP A 114 -23.13 -10.87 -2.52
N PHE A 115 -22.33 -11.60 -3.29
CA PHE A 115 -21.47 -11.03 -4.31
C PHE A 115 -22.28 -10.53 -5.52
N LYS A 116 -22.16 -9.24 -5.83
CA LYS A 116 -22.90 -8.58 -6.92
C LYS A 116 -22.06 -8.32 -8.19
N GLY A 117 -20.88 -8.92 -8.25
CA GLY A 117 -19.95 -8.76 -9.37
C GLY A 117 -18.85 -7.71 -9.16
N TYR A 118 -18.71 -7.17 -7.94
CA TYR A 118 -17.76 -6.10 -7.65
C TYR A 118 -16.74 -6.55 -6.60
N ILE A 119 -15.48 -6.65 -7.00
CA ILE A 119 -14.36 -6.81 -6.07
C ILE A 119 -14.01 -5.41 -5.56
N SER A 120 -14.09 -5.21 -4.25
CA SER A 120 -13.93 -3.88 -3.64
C SER A 120 -12.48 -3.40 -3.64
N ASP A 121 -11.53 -4.32 -3.54
CA ASP A 121 -10.10 -4.02 -3.59
C ASP A 121 -9.28 -5.22 -4.06
N ILE A 122 -8.42 -5.02 -5.04
CA ILE A 122 -7.29 -5.90 -5.36
C ILE A 122 -6.07 -5.20 -4.78
N GLY A 123 -5.84 -5.41 -3.50
CA GLY A 123 -5.00 -4.55 -2.69
C GLY A 123 -3.83 -5.24 -2.03
N ALA A 124 -3.04 -4.39 -1.41
CA ALA A 124 -1.91 -4.74 -0.59
C ALA A 124 -1.48 -3.49 0.20
N PRO A 125 -0.47 -3.55 1.08
CA PRO A 125 0.04 -2.37 1.79
C PRO A 125 0.38 -1.18 0.88
N SER A 126 0.81 -1.48 -0.36
CA SER A 126 0.90 -0.56 -1.49
C SER A 126 0.52 -1.35 -2.73
N ALA A 127 -0.65 -1.09 -3.31
CA ALA A 127 -1.26 -1.97 -4.31
C ALA A 127 -0.38 -2.25 -5.53
N ASN A 128 0.54 -1.34 -5.88
CA ASN A 128 1.37 -1.45 -7.07
C ASN A 128 2.80 -1.98 -6.82
N MET A 129 2.99 -2.80 -5.80
CA MET A 129 4.31 -3.42 -5.53
C MET A 129 4.35 -4.93 -5.83
N TYR A 130 3.30 -5.48 -6.39
CA TYR A 130 3.20 -6.91 -6.71
C TYR A 130 4.36 -7.38 -7.58
N ARG A 131 5.07 -8.43 -7.12
CA ARG A 131 6.27 -9.02 -7.75
C ARG A 131 7.46 -8.08 -7.96
N MET A 132 7.45 -6.91 -7.31
CA MET A 132 8.60 -6.02 -7.36
C MET A 132 9.69 -6.48 -6.40
N ARG A 133 10.93 -6.49 -6.88
CA ARG A 133 12.12 -6.90 -6.12
C ARG A 133 13.38 -6.26 -6.67
N GLY A 134 14.49 -6.42 -5.97
CA GLY A 134 15.79 -6.03 -6.51
C GLY A 134 16.19 -6.91 -7.71
N ARG A 135 16.81 -6.32 -8.72
CA ARG A 135 17.36 -7.07 -9.87
C ARG A 135 18.49 -8.00 -9.44
N ASN A 136 19.28 -7.57 -8.48
CA ASN A 136 20.30 -8.38 -7.80
C ASN A 136 19.89 -8.56 -6.34
N GLU A 137 19.42 -9.75 -5.98
CA GLU A 137 18.94 -10.07 -4.63
C GLU A 137 20.07 -10.13 -3.60
N GLU A 138 21.28 -10.52 -3.98
CA GLU A 138 22.43 -10.56 -3.08
C GLU A 138 22.77 -9.17 -2.51
N LEU A 139 22.59 -8.11 -3.32
CA LEU A 139 22.71 -6.74 -2.82
C LEU A 139 21.58 -6.38 -1.83
N CYS A 140 20.40 -6.94 -2.01
CA CYS A 140 19.27 -6.69 -1.14
C CYS A 140 19.41 -7.38 0.22
N LYS A 141 19.98 -8.58 0.27
CA LYS A 141 20.14 -9.38 1.49
C LYS A 141 20.82 -8.61 2.61
N LYS A 142 21.87 -7.83 2.27
CA LYS A 142 22.69 -7.05 3.21
C LYS A 142 22.35 -5.56 3.22
N CYS A 143 21.28 -5.15 2.54
CA CYS A 143 20.93 -3.75 2.38
C CYS A 143 20.30 -3.15 3.65
N LYS A 144 20.97 -2.15 4.23
CA LYS A 144 20.52 -1.44 5.44
C LYS A 144 19.65 -0.22 5.17
N ARG A 145 19.36 0.10 3.91
CA ARG A 145 18.50 1.26 3.59
C ARG A 145 17.08 1.04 4.13
N PRO A 146 16.49 1.99 4.88
CA PRO A 146 15.12 1.87 5.37
C PRO A 146 14.07 1.97 4.26
N SER A 147 14.44 2.61 3.13
CA SER A 147 13.53 2.82 1.98
C SER A 147 14.24 2.51 0.67
N CYS A 148 13.55 1.83 -0.24
CA CYS A 148 14.01 1.68 -1.62
C CYS A 148 13.59 2.85 -2.52
N LEU A 149 12.76 3.76 -2.02
CA LEU A 149 12.19 4.90 -2.77
C LEU A 149 12.80 6.24 -2.35
N HIS A 150 13.24 6.37 -1.10
CA HIS A 150 13.76 7.64 -0.58
C HIS A 150 15.27 7.56 -0.29
N PRO A 151 16.06 8.63 -0.57
CA PRO A 151 15.70 9.91 -1.20
C PRO A 151 15.45 9.81 -2.70
N LYS A 152 15.79 8.71 -3.33
CA LYS A 152 15.52 8.37 -4.74
C LYS A 152 15.31 6.89 -4.91
N LEU A 153 14.62 6.51 -5.97
CA LEU A 153 14.42 5.12 -6.36
C LEU A 153 15.76 4.37 -6.38
N CYS A 154 15.79 3.21 -5.75
CA CYS A 154 16.97 2.36 -5.73
C CYS A 154 17.31 1.90 -7.15
N PRO A 155 18.54 2.10 -7.64
CA PRO A 155 18.92 1.66 -8.99
C PRO A 155 18.86 0.12 -9.18
N ASN A 156 18.89 -0.64 -8.08
CA ASN A 156 18.70 -2.09 -8.09
C ASN A 156 17.23 -2.52 -8.15
N MET A 157 16.27 -1.57 -8.02
CA MET A 157 14.85 -1.90 -8.02
C MET A 157 14.36 -2.25 -9.41
N ASN A 158 13.66 -3.39 -9.54
CA ASN A 158 12.79 -3.66 -10.67
C ASN A 158 11.38 -3.17 -10.33
N ASN A 159 10.95 -2.10 -11.00
CA ASN A 159 9.63 -1.49 -10.83
C ASN A 159 8.69 -1.74 -12.03
N ASP A 160 8.89 -2.86 -12.73
CA ASP A 160 8.02 -3.27 -13.83
C ASP A 160 6.64 -3.69 -13.30
N HIS A 161 5.59 -3.10 -13.87
CA HIS A 161 4.19 -3.39 -13.52
C HIS A 161 3.53 -4.41 -14.45
N SER A 162 4.24 -4.99 -15.42
CA SER A 162 3.65 -5.86 -16.44
C SER A 162 2.91 -7.05 -15.82
N ALA A 163 3.51 -7.71 -14.84
CA ALA A 163 2.89 -8.84 -14.13
C ALA A 163 1.61 -8.44 -13.39
N LEU A 164 1.57 -7.23 -12.82
CA LEU A 164 0.40 -6.72 -12.10
C LEU A 164 -0.72 -6.34 -13.07
N ILE A 165 -0.39 -5.69 -14.18
CA ILE A 165 -1.36 -5.34 -15.24
C ILE A 165 -2.00 -6.61 -15.81
N ASP A 166 -1.20 -7.66 -16.05
CA ASP A 166 -1.71 -8.94 -16.55
C ASP A 166 -2.61 -9.63 -15.53
N LEU A 167 -2.22 -9.65 -14.25
CA LEU A 167 -3.06 -10.15 -13.16
C LEU A 167 -4.42 -9.41 -13.11
N TYR A 168 -4.41 -8.08 -13.17
CA TYR A 168 -5.63 -7.28 -13.17
C TYR A 168 -6.54 -7.60 -14.35
N ARG A 169 -5.95 -7.81 -15.53
CA ARG A 169 -6.69 -8.23 -16.73
C ARG A 169 -7.37 -9.58 -16.50
N LYS A 170 -6.66 -10.59 -16.01
CA LYS A 170 -7.18 -11.94 -15.74
C LYS A 170 -8.29 -11.93 -14.68
N ILE A 171 -8.15 -11.13 -13.62
CA ILE A 171 -9.20 -10.96 -12.60
C ILE A 171 -10.45 -10.36 -13.24
N ARG A 172 -10.31 -9.32 -14.05
CA ARG A 172 -11.44 -8.67 -14.72
C ARG A 172 -12.15 -9.59 -15.73
N GLU A 173 -11.40 -10.51 -16.36
CA GLU A 173 -11.93 -11.48 -17.31
C GLU A 173 -12.53 -12.73 -16.63
N THR A 174 -12.40 -12.87 -15.31
CA THR A 174 -12.98 -13.99 -14.57
C THR A 174 -14.49 -13.93 -14.62
N LYS A 175 -15.14 -15.04 -15.01
CA LYS A 175 -16.60 -15.15 -15.08
C LYS A 175 -17.24 -14.78 -13.72
N GLY A 176 -18.22 -13.87 -13.75
CA GLY A 176 -18.90 -13.36 -12.58
C GLY A 176 -18.35 -12.02 -12.06
N VAL A 177 -17.16 -11.62 -12.44
CA VAL A 177 -16.59 -10.31 -12.12
C VAL A 177 -17.06 -9.28 -13.14
N LYS A 178 -17.78 -8.27 -12.71
CA LYS A 178 -18.20 -7.11 -13.53
C LYS A 178 -17.15 -6.00 -13.47
N ARG A 179 -16.63 -5.74 -12.26
CA ARG A 179 -15.57 -4.77 -12.00
C ARG A 179 -14.71 -5.23 -10.83
N ALA A 180 -13.43 -4.89 -10.90
CA ALA A 180 -12.49 -5.11 -9.81
C ALA A 180 -11.74 -3.81 -9.56
N PHE A 181 -11.89 -3.27 -8.36
CA PHE A 181 -11.35 -1.96 -7.99
C PHE A 181 -10.01 -2.08 -7.25
N ILE A 182 -9.29 -0.98 -7.20
CA ILE A 182 -8.12 -0.78 -6.35
C ILE A 182 -8.52 0.30 -5.34
N GLY A 183 -8.81 -0.14 -4.12
CA GLY A 183 -9.17 0.71 -2.99
C GLY A 183 -7.97 1.05 -2.11
N SER A 184 -6.93 0.23 -2.16
CA SER A 184 -5.64 0.44 -1.47
C SER A 184 -4.84 1.56 -2.12
N GLY A 185 -3.97 2.20 -1.32
CA GLY A 185 -3.10 3.26 -1.81
C GLY A 185 -2.09 2.77 -2.86
N ILE A 186 -1.80 3.61 -3.83
CA ILE A 186 -0.76 3.37 -4.85
C ILE A 186 0.43 4.30 -4.63
N ARG A 187 1.62 3.80 -4.89
CA ARG A 187 2.87 4.58 -4.88
C ARG A 187 3.09 5.18 -6.27
N TYR A 188 2.76 6.45 -6.41
CA TYR A 188 2.86 7.15 -7.68
C TYR A 188 4.30 7.55 -8.06
N ASP A 189 5.26 7.35 -7.17
CA ASP A 189 6.70 7.48 -7.41
C ASP A 189 7.33 6.21 -8.05
N LEU A 190 6.51 5.25 -8.52
CA LEU A 190 6.96 4.00 -9.14
C LEU A 190 6.62 3.86 -10.63
N PHE A 191 5.82 4.74 -11.24
CA PHE A 191 5.25 4.49 -12.56
C PHE A 191 5.31 5.66 -13.56
N ASP A 192 6.39 6.42 -13.61
CA ASP A 192 6.49 7.61 -14.48
C ASP A 192 6.08 7.34 -15.94
N ASP A 193 6.61 6.30 -16.59
CA ASP A 193 6.32 5.95 -18.00
C ASP A 193 5.54 4.63 -18.17
N SER A 194 5.06 4.05 -17.08
CA SER A 194 4.33 2.78 -17.12
C SER A 194 2.88 2.99 -17.58
N PRO A 195 2.31 2.05 -18.37
CA PRO A 195 0.88 2.02 -18.67
C PRO A 195 0.01 1.69 -17.47
N TYR A 196 0.62 1.39 -16.31
CA TYR A 196 -0.06 1.01 -15.07
C TYR A 196 -1.11 2.04 -14.66
N PHE A 197 -0.72 3.31 -14.61
CA PHE A 197 -1.63 4.37 -14.17
C PHE A 197 -2.88 4.50 -15.06
N ASP A 198 -2.68 4.47 -16.37
CA ASP A 198 -3.78 4.53 -17.35
C ASP A 198 -4.71 3.31 -17.20
N THR A 199 -4.15 2.12 -16.94
CA THR A 199 -4.90 0.89 -16.68
C THR A 199 -5.76 1.00 -15.42
N VAL A 200 -5.17 1.50 -14.33
CA VAL A 200 -5.87 1.70 -13.06
C VAL A 200 -7.03 2.69 -13.22
N VAL A 201 -6.77 3.84 -13.80
CA VAL A 201 -7.81 4.87 -13.97
C VAL A 201 -8.95 4.35 -14.85
N LYS A 202 -8.65 3.72 -15.98
CA LYS A 202 -9.67 3.25 -16.94
C LYS A 202 -10.51 2.08 -16.42
N TYR A 203 -9.89 1.11 -15.76
CA TYR A 203 -10.52 -0.18 -15.52
C TYR A 203 -10.73 -0.52 -14.04
N HIS A 204 -9.97 0.11 -13.13
CA HIS A 204 -9.90 -0.31 -11.73
C HIS A 204 -10.22 0.81 -10.73
N THR A 205 -10.72 1.94 -11.19
CA THR A 205 -11.16 3.05 -10.34
C THR A 205 -12.69 3.09 -10.27
N SER A 206 -13.23 3.22 -9.07
CA SER A 206 -14.68 3.34 -8.82
C SER A 206 -15.22 4.77 -9.03
N GLY A 207 -14.42 5.66 -9.58
CA GLY A 207 -14.70 7.10 -9.71
C GLY A 207 -13.88 7.95 -8.73
N ARG A 208 -13.25 7.34 -7.73
CA ARG A 208 -12.47 8.02 -6.69
C ARG A 208 -11.14 7.29 -6.52
N LEU A 209 -10.05 7.90 -6.98
CA LEU A 209 -8.71 7.35 -6.85
C LEU A 209 -8.02 7.98 -5.64
N LYS A 210 -7.73 7.16 -4.63
CA LYS A 210 -7.02 7.59 -3.42
C LYS A 210 -5.51 7.60 -3.66
N VAL A 211 -4.87 8.68 -3.29
CA VAL A 211 -3.41 8.84 -3.30
C VAL A 211 -2.95 9.57 -2.06
N ALA A 212 -1.75 9.30 -1.61
CA ALA A 212 -1.24 9.81 -0.34
C ALA A 212 0.00 10.69 -0.56
N PRO A 213 -0.15 11.98 -0.90
CA PRO A 213 0.96 12.94 -0.89
C PRO A 213 1.49 13.17 0.53
N GLU A 214 0.67 13.06 1.56
CA GLU A 214 0.88 13.22 3.00
C GLU A 214 1.10 14.67 3.44
N HIS A 215 1.83 15.48 2.68
CA HIS A 215 2.08 16.91 2.97
C HIS A 215 2.37 17.67 1.66
N THR A 216 2.42 19.00 1.73
CA THR A 216 2.79 19.86 0.59
C THR A 216 4.20 20.43 0.70
N GLU A 217 4.75 20.50 1.91
CA GLU A 217 6.04 21.10 2.18
C GLU A 217 7.16 20.06 2.10
N ASP A 218 8.10 20.27 1.19
CA ASP A 218 9.21 19.33 0.94
C ASP A 218 10.08 19.09 2.16
N ARG A 219 10.19 20.08 3.08
CA ARG A 219 10.88 19.91 4.35
C ARG A 219 10.25 18.81 5.17
N VAL A 220 8.93 18.81 5.29
CA VAL A 220 8.17 17.79 6.03
C VAL A 220 8.18 16.46 5.29
N LEU A 221 7.99 16.49 3.95
CA LEU A 221 8.02 15.28 3.11
C LEU A 221 9.37 14.53 3.20
N LYS A 222 10.49 15.25 3.29
CA LYS A 222 11.82 14.64 3.52
C LYS A 222 11.87 13.89 4.86
N LEU A 223 11.32 14.47 5.94
CA LEU A 223 11.21 13.80 7.24
C LEU A 223 10.32 12.56 7.17
N MET A 224 9.24 12.63 6.41
CA MET A 224 8.32 11.52 6.15
C MET A 224 8.88 10.45 5.22
N ARG A 225 10.03 10.68 4.56
CA ARG A 225 10.58 9.84 3.49
C ARG A 225 9.61 9.68 2.33
N LYS A 226 8.96 10.78 1.95
CA LYS A 226 8.03 10.87 0.81
C LYS A 226 8.68 11.66 -0.34
N PRO A 227 8.22 11.46 -1.58
CA PRO A 227 8.65 12.29 -2.71
C PRO A 227 8.18 13.74 -2.56
N SER A 228 8.82 14.65 -3.32
CA SER A 228 8.37 16.05 -3.41
C SER A 228 6.92 16.16 -3.85
N PHE A 229 6.22 17.19 -3.36
CA PHE A 229 4.84 17.48 -3.73
C PHE A 229 4.65 17.75 -5.24
N ASP A 230 5.67 18.25 -5.92
CA ASP A 230 5.66 18.45 -7.38
C ASP A 230 5.30 17.18 -8.14
N LEU A 231 5.69 16.00 -7.61
CA LEU A 231 5.32 14.72 -8.22
C LEU A 231 3.80 14.48 -8.14
N PHE A 232 3.17 14.87 -7.04
CA PHE A 232 1.72 14.83 -6.91
C PHE A 232 1.02 15.80 -7.87
N GLU A 233 1.54 17.00 -8.06
CA GLU A 233 0.99 17.97 -8.99
C GLU A 233 1.04 17.45 -10.44
N ARG A 234 2.16 16.82 -10.83
CA ARG A 234 2.27 16.12 -12.12
C ARG A 234 1.27 14.97 -12.27
N LEU A 235 1.11 14.16 -11.20
CA LEU A 235 0.10 13.10 -11.18
C LEU A 235 -1.31 13.65 -11.37
N ASN A 236 -1.65 14.72 -10.65
CA ASN A 236 -2.96 15.37 -10.75
C ASN A 236 -3.23 15.89 -12.17
N SER A 237 -2.23 16.52 -12.79
CA SER A 237 -2.32 17.00 -14.17
C SER A 237 -2.53 15.84 -15.16
N ARG A 238 -1.76 14.74 -15.00
CA ARG A 238 -1.91 13.51 -15.82
C ARG A 238 -3.29 12.88 -15.64
N PHE A 239 -3.77 12.78 -14.38
CA PHE A 239 -5.09 12.25 -14.06
C PHE A 239 -6.21 13.03 -14.74
N ASN A 240 -6.20 14.37 -14.61
CA ASN A 240 -7.20 15.24 -15.22
C ASN A 240 -7.18 15.17 -16.75
N THR A 241 -5.99 15.08 -17.35
CA THR A 241 -5.83 14.94 -18.80
C THR A 241 -6.39 13.60 -19.28
N LEU A 242 -6.09 12.51 -18.56
CA LEU A 242 -6.60 11.19 -18.87
C LEU A 242 -8.12 11.12 -18.72
N CYS A 243 -8.66 11.66 -17.64
CA CYS A 243 -10.12 11.69 -17.41
C CYS A 243 -10.84 12.46 -18.52
N ARG A 244 -10.32 13.62 -18.95
CA ARG A 244 -10.89 14.40 -20.07
C ARG A 244 -10.84 13.62 -21.38
N ARG A 245 -9.71 12.98 -21.68
CA ARG A 245 -9.54 12.18 -22.90
C ARG A 245 -10.52 11.00 -22.98
N GLU A 246 -10.74 10.33 -21.85
CA GLU A 246 -11.58 9.14 -21.76
C GLU A 246 -13.06 9.45 -21.39
N GLY A 247 -13.44 10.73 -21.23
CA GLY A 247 -14.80 11.13 -20.85
C GLY A 247 -15.19 10.71 -19.43
N LEU A 248 -14.22 10.54 -18.52
CA LEU A 248 -14.45 10.06 -17.15
C LEU A 248 -14.68 11.24 -16.20
N LYS A 249 -15.70 11.13 -15.33
CA LYS A 249 -16.00 12.10 -14.26
C LYS A 249 -15.45 11.61 -12.92
N TYR A 250 -14.14 11.30 -12.89
CA TYR A 250 -13.50 10.76 -11.71
C TYR A 250 -12.79 11.86 -10.91
N GLN A 251 -12.54 11.57 -9.63
CA GLN A 251 -11.90 12.46 -8.69
C GLN A 251 -10.64 11.81 -8.11
N LEU A 252 -9.56 12.59 -8.00
CA LEU A 252 -8.41 12.25 -7.22
C LEU A 252 -8.66 12.67 -5.77
N ILE A 253 -8.45 11.77 -4.82
CA ILE A 253 -8.68 12.00 -3.40
C ILE A 253 -7.33 12.00 -2.70
N PRO A 254 -6.76 13.17 -2.42
CA PRO A 254 -5.48 13.27 -1.73
C PRO A 254 -5.66 13.03 -0.22
N TYR A 255 -4.70 12.30 0.36
CA TYR A 255 -4.61 12.01 1.77
C TYR A 255 -3.45 12.79 2.39
N PHE A 256 -3.68 13.42 3.55
CA PHE A 256 -2.69 14.23 4.25
C PHE A 256 -2.56 13.81 5.71
N ILE A 257 -1.37 14.03 6.27
CA ILE A 257 -1.05 13.78 7.68
C ILE A 257 -0.68 15.10 8.33
N SER A 258 -1.32 15.43 9.45
CA SER A 258 -0.95 16.51 10.36
C SER A 258 -0.10 15.99 11.52
N SER A 259 0.49 16.89 12.28
CA SER A 259 1.19 16.59 13.54
C SER A 259 2.39 15.63 13.40
N HIS A 260 2.99 15.50 12.22
CA HIS A 260 4.23 14.73 12.06
C HIS A 260 5.37 15.44 12.81
N PRO A 261 6.26 14.73 13.55
CA PRO A 261 7.43 15.33 14.17
C PRO A 261 8.23 16.20 13.20
N GLY A 262 8.45 17.45 13.57
CA GLY A 262 9.11 18.46 12.73
C GLY A 262 8.17 19.17 11.74
N CYS A 263 6.88 18.90 11.75
CA CYS A 263 5.87 19.72 11.10
C CYS A 263 5.44 20.85 12.04
N GLU A 264 5.44 22.07 11.55
CA GLU A 264 5.06 23.28 12.30
C GLU A 264 3.68 23.78 11.85
N GLU A 265 3.06 24.65 12.64
CA GLU A 265 1.76 25.25 12.28
C GLU A 265 1.82 26.01 10.95
N SER A 266 2.94 26.67 10.69
CA SER A 266 3.19 27.36 9.42
C SER A 266 3.14 26.42 8.21
N ASP A 267 3.65 25.18 8.34
CA ASP A 267 3.61 24.18 7.28
C ASP A 267 2.15 23.73 7.01
N MET A 268 1.36 23.58 8.08
CA MET A 268 -0.05 23.20 7.94
C MET A 268 -0.90 24.32 7.32
N ARG A 269 -0.59 25.59 7.64
CA ARG A 269 -1.21 26.75 6.98
C ARG A 269 -0.87 26.79 5.49
N ALA A 270 0.41 26.61 5.14
CA ALA A 270 0.86 26.54 3.75
C ALA A 270 0.19 25.37 2.99
N LEU A 271 0.03 24.21 3.63
CA LEU A 271 -0.72 23.08 3.08
C LEU A 271 -2.17 23.48 2.81
N ALA A 272 -2.86 24.08 3.77
CA ALA A 272 -4.26 24.48 3.60
C ALA A 272 -4.43 25.48 2.45
N ASP A 273 -3.58 26.51 2.38
CA ASP A 273 -3.60 27.52 1.32
C ASP A 273 -3.34 26.90 -0.07
N LYS A 274 -2.40 25.96 -0.15
CA LYS A 274 -2.07 25.27 -1.42
C LYS A 274 -3.19 24.34 -1.87
N VAL A 275 -3.70 23.54 -0.98
CA VAL A 275 -4.67 22.47 -1.31
C VAL A 275 -6.07 23.03 -1.52
N LEU A 276 -6.55 23.85 -0.60
CA LEU A 276 -7.89 24.45 -0.69
C LEU A 276 -7.92 25.64 -1.65
N GLY A 277 -6.92 26.54 -1.55
CA GLY A 277 -6.88 27.79 -2.29
C GLY A 277 -6.46 27.63 -3.76
N LYS A 278 -5.36 26.89 -4.03
CA LYS A 278 -4.80 26.77 -5.38
C LYS A 278 -5.28 25.55 -6.14
N LEU A 279 -5.37 24.41 -5.47
CA LEU A 279 -5.73 23.13 -6.11
C LEU A 279 -7.23 22.83 -6.02
N HIS A 280 -7.97 23.57 -5.18
CA HIS A 280 -9.42 23.44 -4.99
C HIS A 280 -9.87 22.02 -4.63
N PHE A 281 -9.04 21.28 -3.88
CA PHE A 281 -9.46 20.02 -3.33
C PHE A 281 -10.35 20.23 -2.11
N ASN A 282 -11.52 19.59 -2.10
CA ASN A 282 -12.30 19.44 -0.89
C ASN A 282 -11.70 18.27 -0.10
N LEU A 283 -10.98 18.57 0.98
CA LEU A 283 -10.27 17.57 1.77
C LEU A 283 -11.28 16.72 2.56
N GLU A 284 -11.26 15.44 2.32
CA GLU A 284 -12.09 14.47 3.04
C GLU A 284 -11.29 13.70 4.11
N GLN A 285 -9.98 13.64 3.94
CA GLN A 285 -9.10 12.83 4.79
C GLN A 285 -7.82 13.61 5.14
N VAL A 286 -7.81 14.17 6.35
CA VAL A 286 -6.62 14.63 7.05
C VAL A 286 -6.56 13.86 8.36
N GLN A 287 -5.44 13.21 8.64
CA GLN A 287 -5.28 12.40 9.83
C GLN A 287 -4.14 12.94 10.68
N ASP A 288 -4.37 13.06 11.98
CA ASP A 288 -3.28 13.31 12.90
C ASP A 288 -2.37 12.10 13.01
N LEU A 289 -1.07 12.35 13.04
CA LEU A 289 -0.11 11.28 13.26
C LEU A 289 -0.37 10.60 14.59
N THR A 290 -0.65 9.32 14.54
CA THR A 290 -0.66 8.47 15.72
C THR A 290 0.66 7.72 15.78
N PRO A 291 1.55 8.04 16.75
CA PRO A 291 2.80 7.30 16.90
C PRO A 291 2.51 5.83 17.18
N THR A 292 3.21 4.97 16.47
CA THR A 292 3.13 3.52 16.66
C THR A 292 4.47 3.01 17.18
N PRO A 293 4.48 2.05 18.12
CA PRO A 293 5.72 1.39 18.54
C PRO A 293 6.37 0.70 17.34
N MET A 294 7.66 0.93 17.17
CA MET A 294 8.49 0.27 16.15
C MET A 294 9.67 -0.41 16.80
#